data_44de8775d2792bddf79fbd2132cc7600
#
_entry.id   44de8775d2792bddf79fbd2132cc7600
#
_cell.length_a   1.000
_cell.length_b   1.000
_cell.length_c   1.000
_cell.angle_alpha   90.00
_cell.angle_beta   90.00
_cell.angle_gamma   90.00
#
_symmetry.space_group_name_H-M   'P 1'
#
loop_
_entity.id
_entity.type
_entity.pdbx_description
1 polymer ?
#
loop_
_entity_poly.entity_id
_entity_poly.type
_entity_poly.pdbx_seq_one_letter_code
_entity_poly.pdbx_strand_id
1 'polypeptide(L)'
;MRVAYLLDIKYIRENPETVKKDLLKRNDSEKIAWVDDLLVTDRKVRELKVEIDQLRQRRNTISREINIGRKAGRDTSVLLAEAKALPEKIKELDSVKDETEDRVRYYLMRLPNILDDSVPVGDDESGNIEIRKVGTKRDFSFPIKNHGQLAVEKDWADFERAARTAGAGFSYLKGNLALLDM
;
A
#
# COMPACT_ATOMS: atom_id res chain seq x y z
N MET A 1 1.89 7.17 -11.68
CA MET A 1 0.94 7.47 -10.58
C MET A 1 1.61 7.05 -9.28
N ARG A 2 1.89 7.97 -8.33
CA ARG A 2 2.44 7.56 -7.03
C ARG A 2 1.32 6.91 -6.22
N VAL A 3 1.46 5.63 -5.90
CA VAL A 3 0.57 4.95 -4.96
C VAL A 3 0.86 5.55 -3.58
N ALA A 4 -0.12 6.17 -2.96
CA ALA A 4 0.00 6.63 -1.58
C ALA A 4 -0.10 5.40 -0.66
N TYR A 5 0.97 5.07 0.02
CA TYR A 5 0.95 4.08 1.10
C TYR A 5 0.50 4.76 2.39
N LEU A 6 -0.24 4.03 3.23
CA LEU A 6 -0.66 4.55 4.53
C LEU A 6 0.55 4.79 5.46
N LEU A 7 1.57 3.93 5.37
CA LEU A 7 2.79 4.01 6.18
C LEU A 7 4.03 4.08 5.27
N ASP A 8 4.89 5.09 5.47
CA ASP A 8 6.11 5.26 4.68
C ASP A 8 7.18 4.24 5.09
N ILE A 9 7.84 3.61 4.11
CA ILE A 9 8.95 2.69 4.33
C ILE A 9 10.11 3.32 5.11
N LYS A 10 10.35 4.62 4.98
CA LYS A 10 11.38 5.33 5.74
C LYS A 10 11.05 5.33 7.22
N TYR A 11 9.79 5.62 7.56
CA TYR A 11 9.31 5.58 8.94
C TYR A 11 9.47 4.18 9.54
N ILE A 12 9.11 3.13 8.78
CA ILE A 12 9.26 1.74 9.24
C ILE A 12 10.72 1.38 9.50
N ARG A 13 11.65 1.82 8.64
CA ARG A 13 13.10 1.61 8.83
C ARG A 13 13.64 2.26 10.10
N GLU A 14 13.18 3.48 10.37
CA GLU A 14 13.65 4.28 11.49
C GLU A 14 13.01 3.86 12.81
N ASN A 15 11.76 3.34 12.76
CA ASN A 15 10.95 3.04 13.92
C ASN A 15 10.29 1.65 13.88
N PRO A 16 11.04 0.55 13.61
CA PRO A 16 10.43 -0.78 13.45
C PRO A 16 9.73 -1.26 14.71
N GLU A 17 10.30 -0.99 15.88
CA GLU A 17 9.72 -1.41 17.16
C GLU A 17 8.42 -0.66 17.50
N THR A 18 8.30 0.59 17.09
CA THR A 18 7.05 1.35 17.23
C THR A 18 5.94 0.73 16.37
N VAL A 19 6.26 0.36 15.12
CA VAL A 19 5.32 -0.32 14.23
C VAL A 19 4.89 -1.68 14.79
N LYS A 20 5.84 -2.46 15.31
CA LYS A 20 5.54 -3.76 15.94
C LYS A 20 4.67 -3.62 17.19
N LYS A 21 4.94 -2.60 18.04
CA LYS A 21 4.10 -2.30 19.22
C LYS A 21 2.68 -1.93 18.82
N ASP A 22 2.51 -1.17 17.75
CA ASP A 22 1.20 -0.82 17.23
C ASP A 22 0.42 -2.06 16.76
N LEU A 23 1.10 -2.95 16.04
CA LEU A 23 0.53 -4.23 15.60
C LEU A 23 0.13 -5.13 16.77
N LEU A 24 0.90 -5.09 17.88
CA LEU A 24 0.52 -5.79 19.13
C LEU A 24 -0.77 -5.23 19.72
N LYS A 25 -1.01 -3.91 19.66
CA LYS A 25 -2.29 -3.31 20.10
C LYS A 25 -3.50 -3.87 19.33
N ARG A 26 -3.27 -4.35 18.11
CA ARG A 26 -4.29 -4.93 17.21
C ARG A 26 -4.36 -6.46 17.29
N ASN A 27 -3.58 -7.08 18.16
CA ASN A 27 -3.41 -8.54 18.27
C ASN A 27 -3.00 -9.24 16.94
N ASP A 28 -2.35 -8.49 16.02
CA ASP A 28 -1.98 -8.95 14.68
C ASP A 28 -0.54 -9.51 14.67
N SER A 29 -0.37 -10.69 15.24
CA SER A 29 0.95 -11.33 15.33
C SER A 29 1.55 -11.69 13.97
N GLU A 30 0.73 -11.95 12.97
CA GLU A 30 1.20 -12.25 11.61
C GLU A 30 1.93 -11.05 11.01
N LYS A 31 1.32 -9.86 11.11
CA LYS A 31 1.92 -8.64 10.55
C LYS A 31 3.15 -8.16 11.30
N ILE A 32 3.35 -8.59 12.54
CA ILE A 32 4.62 -8.33 13.25
C ILE A 32 5.79 -8.98 12.50
N ALA A 33 5.65 -10.24 12.09
CA ALA A 33 6.68 -10.90 11.28
C ALA A 33 6.88 -10.23 9.91
N TRP A 34 5.81 -9.68 9.32
CA TRP A 34 5.90 -8.94 8.05
C TRP A 34 6.77 -7.69 8.13
N VAL A 35 6.89 -7.05 9.30
CA VAL A 35 7.78 -5.89 9.47
C VAL A 35 9.25 -6.31 9.28
N ASP A 36 9.66 -7.43 9.85
CA ASP A 36 11.02 -7.94 9.70
C ASP A 36 11.28 -8.38 8.25
N ASP A 37 10.37 -9.12 7.65
CA ASP A 37 10.44 -9.52 6.25
C ASP A 37 10.50 -8.33 5.29
N LEU A 38 9.71 -7.30 5.56
CA LEU A 38 9.71 -6.06 4.78
C LEU A 38 11.07 -5.37 4.84
N LEU A 39 11.68 -5.26 6.03
CA LEU A 39 12.99 -4.62 6.20
C LEU A 39 14.10 -5.37 5.49
N VAL A 40 14.09 -6.71 5.54
CA VAL A 40 15.02 -7.56 4.81
C VAL A 40 14.85 -7.42 3.30
N THR A 41 13.61 -7.46 2.84
CA THR A 41 13.25 -7.35 1.42
C THR A 41 13.61 -5.97 0.86
N ASP A 42 13.33 -4.90 1.60
CA ASP A 42 13.70 -3.53 1.22
C ASP A 42 15.23 -3.33 1.14
N ARG A 43 15.99 -3.94 2.07
CA ARG A 43 17.45 -3.92 1.99
C ARG A 43 17.92 -4.57 0.71
N LYS A 44 17.39 -5.74 0.37
CA LYS A 44 17.73 -6.46 -0.86
C LYS A 44 17.43 -5.63 -2.12
N VAL A 45 16.30 -4.93 -2.16
CA VAL A 45 15.99 -4.01 -3.28
C VAL A 45 17.07 -2.94 -3.42
N ARG A 46 17.52 -2.34 -2.32
CA ARG A 46 18.54 -1.30 -2.35
C ARG A 46 19.89 -1.84 -2.82
N GLU A 47 20.28 -3.02 -2.36
CA GLU A 47 21.51 -3.71 -2.78
C GLU A 47 21.46 -4.03 -4.27
N LEU A 48 20.36 -4.59 -4.78
CA LEU A 48 20.17 -4.87 -6.20
C LEU A 48 20.24 -3.59 -7.05
N LYS A 49 19.66 -2.49 -6.60
CA LYS A 49 19.77 -1.20 -7.31
C LYS A 49 21.22 -0.74 -7.46
N VAL A 50 21.98 -0.83 -6.37
CA VAL A 50 23.42 -0.46 -6.40
C VAL A 50 24.19 -1.37 -7.34
N GLU A 51 23.96 -2.69 -7.30
CA GLU A 51 24.64 -3.63 -8.18
C GLU A 51 24.32 -3.37 -9.67
N ILE A 52 23.04 -3.19 -9.99
CA ILE A 52 22.59 -2.87 -11.35
C ILE A 52 23.23 -1.57 -11.85
N ASP A 53 23.28 -0.54 -11.02
CA ASP A 53 23.89 0.74 -11.41
C ASP A 53 25.40 0.61 -11.63
N GLN A 54 26.10 -0.18 -10.82
CA GLN A 54 27.52 -0.52 -11.03
C GLN A 54 27.74 -1.24 -12.37
N LEU A 55 26.91 -2.24 -12.68
CA LEU A 55 27.00 -2.96 -13.96
C LEU A 55 26.69 -2.05 -15.16
N ARG A 56 25.72 -1.15 -15.04
CA ARG A 56 25.42 -0.15 -16.09
C ARG A 56 26.59 0.80 -16.29
N GLN A 57 27.23 1.24 -15.20
CA GLN A 57 28.42 2.08 -15.27
C GLN A 57 29.60 1.30 -15.90
N ARG A 58 29.82 0.05 -15.51
CA ARG A 58 30.84 -0.81 -16.10
C ARG A 58 30.65 -1.01 -17.60
N ARG A 59 29.40 -1.27 -18.03
CA ARG A 59 29.05 -1.36 -19.47
C ARG A 59 29.45 -0.11 -20.23
N ASN A 60 29.16 1.07 -19.67
CA ASN A 60 29.49 2.33 -20.31
C ASN A 60 31.04 2.56 -20.40
N THR A 61 31.75 2.15 -19.36
CA THR A 61 33.22 2.21 -19.28
C THR A 61 33.86 1.28 -20.33
N ILE A 62 33.43 0.03 -20.39
CA ILE A 62 33.90 -0.96 -21.36
C ILE A 62 33.69 -0.48 -22.80
N SER A 63 32.53 0.12 -23.08
CA SER A 63 32.26 0.66 -24.41
C SER A 63 33.28 1.73 -24.85
N ARG A 64 33.72 2.58 -23.91
CA ARG A 64 34.79 3.57 -24.16
C ARG A 64 36.15 2.90 -24.28
N GLU A 65 36.48 1.94 -23.43
CA GLU A 65 37.75 1.19 -23.45
C GLU A 65 37.94 0.42 -24.80
N ILE A 66 36.86 -0.21 -25.29
CA ILE A 66 36.84 -0.88 -26.59
C ILE A 66 37.16 0.11 -27.73
N ASN A 67 36.50 1.27 -27.70
CA ASN A 67 36.70 2.31 -28.71
C ASN A 67 38.16 2.83 -28.72
N ILE A 68 38.72 3.07 -27.52
CA ILE A 68 40.13 3.52 -27.38
C ILE A 68 41.08 2.40 -27.79
N GLY A 69 40.84 1.17 -27.33
CA GLY A 69 41.69 0.01 -27.67
C GLY A 69 41.75 -0.27 -29.18
N ARG A 70 40.59 -0.22 -29.86
CA ARG A 70 40.53 -0.40 -31.31
C ARG A 70 41.33 0.68 -32.07
N LYS A 71 41.18 1.96 -31.64
CA LYS A 71 41.96 3.07 -32.26
C LYS A 71 43.46 2.92 -32.04
N ALA A 72 43.86 2.30 -30.92
CA ALA A 72 45.26 2.06 -30.58
C ALA A 72 45.81 0.71 -31.09
N GLY A 73 45.03 -0.07 -31.86
CA GLY A 73 45.43 -1.39 -32.37
C GLY A 73 45.60 -2.46 -31.29
N ARG A 74 44.99 -2.28 -30.14
CA ARG A 74 45.08 -3.23 -29.01
C ARG A 74 44.02 -4.34 -29.15
N ASP A 75 44.34 -5.53 -28.64
CA ASP A 75 43.33 -6.59 -28.51
C ASP A 75 42.24 -6.19 -27.53
N THR A 76 40.99 -6.23 -27.96
CA THR A 76 39.82 -5.91 -27.20
C THR A 76 38.86 -7.10 -27.02
N SER A 77 39.34 -8.32 -27.31
CA SER A 77 38.51 -9.55 -27.29
C SER A 77 37.87 -9.81 -25.95
N VAL A 78 38.60 -9.66 -24.85
CA VAL A 78 38.11 -9.83 -23.47
C VAL A 78 37.03 -8.80 -23.15
N LEU A 79 37.27 -7.54 -23.49
CA LEU A 79 36.29 -6.47 -23.25
C LEU A 79 35.00 -6.68 -24.06
N LEU A 80 35.12 -7.20 -25.27
CA LEU A 80 33.96 -7.54 -26.11
C LEU A 80 33.15 -8.69 -25.52
N ALA A 81 33.81 -9.71 -24.96
CA ALA A 81 33.13 -10.81 -24.29
C ALA A 81 32.37 -10.32 -23.04
N GLU A 82 33.02 -9.47 -22.22
CA GLU A 82 32.39 -8.85 -21.06
C GLU A 82 31.21 -7.96 -21.47
N ALA A 83 31.36 -7.12 -22.48
CA ALA A 83 30.30 -6.25 -23.00
C ALA A 83 29.06 -7.03 -23.48
N LYS A 84 29.25 -8.24 -24.00
CA LYS A 84 28.14 -9.10 -24.46
C LYS A 84 27.40 -9.76 -23.25
N ALA A 85 28.09 -10.08 -22.18
CA ALA A 85 27.51 -10.75 -21.01
C ALA A 85 26.73 -9.78 -20.10
N LEU A 86 27.17 -8.52 -20.00
CA LEU A 86 26.59 -7.52 -19.09
C LEU A 86 25.10 -7.27 -19.29
N PRO A 87 24.56 -7.12 -20.52
CA PRO A 87 23.13 -6.86 -20.72
C PRO A 87 22.24 -7.96 -20.17
N GLU A 88 22.62 -9.24 -20.33
CA GLU A 88 21.84 -10.37 -19.83
C GLU A 88 21.86 -10.39 -18.30
N LYS A 89 23.05 -10.21 -17.69
CA LYS A 89 23.17 -10.11 -16.23
C LYS A 89 22.35 -8.95 -15.66
N ILE A 90 22.36 -7.79 -16.30
CA ILE A 90 21.54 -6.63 -15.88
C ILE A 90 20.06 -6.97 -15.98
N LYS A 91 19.62 -7.64 -17.04
CA LYS A 91 18.22 -8.04 -17.23
C LYS A 91 17.75 -9.03 -16.16
N GLU A 92 18.57 -10.03 -15.83
CA GLU A 92 18.29 -10.98 -14.76
C GLU A 92 18.14 -10.28 -13.40
N LEU A 93 19.07 -9.37 -13.07
CA LEU A 93 19.00 -8.61 -11.81
C LEU A 93 17.82 -7.62 -11.79
N ASP A 94 17.47 -6.99 -12.92
CA ASP A 94 16.29 -6.13 -13.03
C ASP A 94 15.01 -6.95 -12.77
N SER A 95 14.89 -8.19 -13.30
CA SER A 95 13.75 -9.07 -13.02
C SER A 95 13.64 -9.40 -11.52
N VAL A 96 14.75 -9.80 -10.91
CA VAL A 96 14.80 -10.11 -9.46
C VAL A 96 14.46 -8.88 -8.60
N LYS A 97 14.94 -7.69 -9.03
CA LYS A 97 14.63 -6.43 -8.37
C LYS A 97 13.12 -6.14 -8.43
N ASP A 98 12.51 -6.28 -9.61
CA ASP A 98 11.09 -5.99 -9.82
C ASP A 98 10.21 -6.93 -8.97
N GLU A 99 10.50 -8.24 -8.93
CA GLU A 99 9.81 -9.20 -8.06
C GLU A 99 9.97 -8.85 -6.57
N THR A 100 11.18 -8.40 -6.19
CA THR A 100 11.47 -8.00 -4.80
C THR A 100 10.74 -6.69 -4.44
N GLU A 101 10.66 -5.72 -5.35
CA GLU A 101 9.88 -4.49 -5.19
C GLU A 101 8.38 -4.76 -5.06
N ASP A 102 7.83 -5.70 -5.83
CA ASP A 102 6.43 -6.12 -5.70
C ASP A 102 6.14 -6.72 -4.33
N ARG A 103 7.10 -7.47 -3.76
CA ARG A 103 6.97 -8.00 -2.39
C ARG A 103 7.00 -6.87 -1.34
N VAL A 104 7.87 -5.89 -1.46
CA VAL A 104 7.86 -4.68 -0.61
C VAL A 104 6.51 -3.98 -0.70
N ARG A 105 6.00 -3.79 -1.91
CA ARG A 105 4.70 -3.19 -2.17
C ARG A 105 3.56 -3.96 -1.53
N TYR A 106 3.60 -5.29 -1.60
CA TYR A 106 2.60 -6.17 -0.99
C TYR A 106 2.45 -5.89 0.51
N TYR A 107 3.58 -5.80 1.24
CA TYR A 107 3.57 -5.50 2.67
C TYR A 107 3.08 -4.08 2.96
N LEU A 108 3.60 -3.08 2.25
CA LEU A 108 3.25 -1.67 2.47
C LEU A 108 1.76 -1.37 2.23
N MET A 109 1.12 -2.10 1.31
CA MET A 109 -0.31 -1.93 1.05
C MET A 109 -1.21 -2.59 2.12
N ARG A 110 -0.65 -3.47 2.96
CA ARG A 110 -1.41 -4.27 3.94
C ARG A 110 -1.08 -3.95 5.38
N LEU A 111 0.07 -3.33 5.63
CA LEU A 111 0.38 -2.81 6.96
C LEU A 111 -0.52 -1.63 7.28
N PRO A 112 -1.23 -1.65 8.41
CA PRO A 112 -2.10 -0.56 8.83
C PRO A 112 -1.27 0.66 9.27
N ASN A 113 -1.92 1.81 9.33
CA ASN A 113 -1.31 3.01 9.89
C ASN A 113 -1.18 2.90 11.42
N ILE A 114 -0.29 3.71 12.01
CA ILE A 114 -0.09 3.78 13.46
C ILE A 114 -1.35 4.32 14.14
N LEU A 115 -1.75 3.66 15.22
CA LEU A 115 -2.82 4.10 16.11
C LEU A 115 -2.34 5.24 17.00
N ASP A 116 -3.24 6.13 17.37
CA ASP A 116 -2.99 7.08 18.44
C ASP A 116 -2.79 6.34 19.79
N ASP A 117 -1.99 6.94 20.67
CA ASP A 117 -1.65 6.31 21.95
C ASP A 117 -2.87 6.13 22.88
N SER A 118 -3.89 6.96 22.70
CA SER A 118 -5.15 6.89 23.45
C SER A 118 -6.05 5.71 23.04
N VAL A 119 -5.78 5.05 21.90
CA VAL A 119 -6.58 3.93 21.42
C VAL A 119 -6.32 2.70 22.31
N PRO A 120 -7.35 2.11 22.92
CA PRO A 120 -7.20 0.91 23.74
C PRO A 120 -6.81 -0.32 22.91
N VAL A 121 -6.21 -1.30 23.56
CA VAL A 121 -5.97 -2.62 22.97
C VAL A 121 -7.31 -3.33 22.82
N GLY A 122 -7.59 -3.89 21.63
CA GLY A 122 -8.84 -4.62 21.38
C GLY A 122 -8.87 -5.22 19.99
N ASP A 123 -9.69 -6.25 19.81
CA ASP A 123 -9.85 -6.99 18.56
C ASP A 123 -10.96 -6.38 17.69
N ASP A 124 -11.99 -5.85 18.33
CA ASP A 124 -13.18 -5.35 17.67
C ASP A 124 -13.83 -4.17 18.41
N GLU A 125 -15.02 -3.77 17.97
CA GLU A 125 -15.80 -2.67 18.52
C GLU A 125 -16.23 -2.86 19.96
N SER A 126 -16.23 -4.10 20.51
CA SER A 126 -16.58 -4.36 21.90
C SER A 126 -15.55 -3.81 22.89
N GLY A 127 -14.29 -3.62 22.41
CA GLY A 127 -13.22 -2.98 23.16
C GLY A 127 -13.27 -1.45 23.16
N ASN A 128 -14.21 -0.81 22.44
CA ASN A 128 -14.31 0.64 22.38
C ASN A 128 -14.72 1.23 23.73
N ILE A 129 -14.01 2.29 24.13
CA ILE A 129 -14.29 3.02 25.36
C ILE A 129 -15.06 4.31 25.02
N GLU A 130 -16.22 4.51 25.63
CA GLU A 130 -16.97 5.74 25.48
C GLU A 130 -16.21 6.89 26.17
N ILE A 131 -15.66 7.82 25.39
CA ILE A 131 -14.86 8.95 25.90
C ILE A 131 -15.77 10.05 26.43
N ARG A 132 -16.88 10.32 25.75
CA ARG A 132 -17.78 11.43 26.10
C ARG A 132 -19.19 11.19 25.58
N LYS A 133 -20.16 11.49 26.41
CA LYS A 133 -21.57 11.52 26.06
C LYS A 133 -22.07 12.97 26.07
N VAL A 134 -22.70 13.42 25.00
CA VAL A 134 -23.21 14.79 24.87
C VAL A 134 -24.71 14.75 24.61
N GLY A 135 -25.45 15.48 25.43
CA GLY A 135 -26.90 15.53 25.36
C GLY A 135 -27.59 14.34 26.06
N THR A 136 -28.90 14.35 26.02
CA THR A 136 -29.75 13.30 26.58
C THR A 136 -30.45 12.57 25.45
N LYS A 137 -30.48 11.25 25.51
CA LYS A 137 -31.25 10.45 24.56
C LYS A 137 -32.72 10.77 24.73
N ARG A 138 -33.36 11.15 23.62
CA ARG A 138 -34.80 11.43 23.65
C ARG A 138 -35.58 10.13 23.66
N ASP A 139 -36.50 10.01 24.59
CA ASP A 139 -37.48 8.94 24.64
C ASP A 139 -38.69 9.30 23.77
N PHE A 140 -39.12 8.36 22.95
CA PHE A 140 -40.27 8.54 22.06
C PHE A 140 -41.42 7.63 22.57
N SER A 141 -42.64 8.20 22.60
CA SER A 141 -43.85 7.47 22.94
C SER A 141 -44.44 6.63 21.80
N PHE A 142 -43.76 6.60 20.66
CA PHE A 142 -44.16 5.86 19.45
C PHE A 142 -43.00 4.96 18.93
N PRO A 143 -43.30 3.92 18.15
CA PRO A 143 -42.28 3.07 17.58
C PRO A 143 -41.38 3.86 16.61
N ILE A 144 -40.07 3.81 16.90
CA ILE A 144 -39.06 4.51 16.06
C ILE A 144 -38.87 3.70 14.77
N LYS A 145 -39.01 4.37 13.63
CA LYS A 145 -38.69 3.80 12.32
C LYS A 145 -37.22 4.03 11.98
N ASN A 146 -36.59 3.09 11.31
CA ASN A 146 -35.25 3.29 10.79
C ASN A 146 -35.22 4.27 9.61
N HIS A 147 -34.06 4.78 9.27
CA HIS A 147 -33.89 5.78 8.20
C HIS A 147 -34.38 5.28 6.82
N GLY A 148 -34.19 4.00 6.50
CA GLY A 148 -34.67 3.42 5.23
C GLY A 148 -36.20 3.38 5.15
N GLN A 149 -36.88 2.99 6.23
CA GLN A 149 -38.34 3.03 6.31
C GLN A 149 -38.89 4.44 6.16
N LEU A 150 -38.25 5.42 6.82
CA LEU A 150 -38.64 6.83 6.69
C LEU A 150 -38.43 7.35 5.27
N ALA A 151 -37.30 7.00 4.63
CA ALA A 151 -37.01 7.43 3.27
C ALA A 151 -38.04 6.90 2.26
N VAL A 152 -38.47 5.65 2.38
CA VAL A 152 -39.51 5.05 1.53
C VAL A 152 -40.87 5.68 1.79
N GLU A 153 -41.27 5.81 3.06
CA GLU A 153 -42.59 6.38 3.43
C GLU A 153 -42.75 7.85 3.03
N LYS A 154 -41.66 8.60 3.04
CA LYS A 154 -41.63 10.01 2.60
C LYS A 154 -41.39 10.16 1.11
N ASP A 155 -41.31 9.09 0.35
CA ASP A 155 -40.95 9.05 -1.07
C ASP A 155 -39.60 9.75 -1.38
N TRP A 156 -38.65 9.66 -0.43
CA TRP A 156 -37.33 10.22 -0.59
C TRP A 156 -36.31 9.23 -1.18
N ALA A 157 -36.61 7.93 -1.13
CA ALA A 157 -35.79 6.90 -1.74
C ALA A 157 -36.64 5.78 -2.37
N ASP A 158 -36.11 5.17 -3.43
CA ASP A 158 -36.70 4.01 -4.11
C ASP A 158 -35.63 2.91 -4.24
N PHE A 159 -35.68 1.97 -3.34
CA PHE A 159 -34.75 0.83 -3.32
C PHE A 159 -35.13 -0.25 -4.35
N GLU A 160 -36.44 -0.42 -4.63
CA GLU A 160 -36.89 -1.45 -5.56
C GLU A 160 -36.48 -1.16 -7.00
N ARG A 161 -36.71 0.07 -7.45
CA ARG A 161 -36.29 0.48 -8.80
C ARG A 161 -34.77 0.48 -8.93
N ALA A 162 -34.07 0.93 -7.92
CA ALA A 162 -32.61 0.89 -7.90
C ALA A 162 -32.10 -0.55 -7.99
N ALA A 163 -32.67 -1.47 -7.23
CA ALA A 163 -32.26 -2.89 -7.27
C ALA A 163 -32.47 -3.53 -8.65
N ARG A 164 -33.54 -3.15 -9.38
CA ARG A 164 -33.80 -3.67 -10.74
C ARG A 164 -32.78 -3.19 -11.77
N THR A 165 -32.21 -2.01 -11.60
CA THR A 165 -31.29 -1.39 -12.58
C THR A 165 -29.82 -1.56 -12.22
N ALA A 166 -29.48 -1.50 -10.94
CA ALA A 166 -28.10 -1.48 -10.47
C ALA A 166 -27.74 -2.63 -9.50
N GLY A 167 -28.72 -3.45 -9.12
CA GLY A 167 -28.52 -4.56 -8.16
C GLY A 167 -28.79 -4.18 -6.72
N ALA A 168 -28.66 -5.13 -5.80
CA ALA A 168 -28.88 -4.92 -4.38
C ALA A 168 -27.85 -3.95 -3.76
N GLY A 169 -28.29 -3.14 -2.81
CA GLY A 169 -27.44 -2.16 -2.12
C GLY A 169 -27.42 -0.77 -2.72
N PHE A 170 -28.09 -0.56 -3.85
CA PHE A 170 -28.24 0.78 -4.44
C PHE A 170 -29.60 1.41 -4.06
N SER A 171 -29.66 2.74 -4.08
CA SER A 171 -30.88 3.51 -3.84
C SER A 171 -31.00 4.65 -4.84
N TYR A 172 -32.22 4.93 -5.30
CA TYR A 172 -32.53 6.17 -5.98
C TYR A 172 -32.98 7.18 -4.95
N LEU A 173 -32.22 8.25 -4.76
CA LEU A 173 -32.62 9.37 -3.92
C LEU A 173 -33.52 10.29 -4.73
N LYS A 174 -34.55 10.84 -4.07
CA LYS A 174 -35.60 11.64 -4.70
C LYS A 174 -35.86 12.93 -3.91
N GLY A 175 -36.32 13.94 -4.60
CA GLY A 175 -36.73 15.21 -3.99
C GLY A 175 -35.62 15.83 -3.11
N ASN A 176 -36.00 16.25 -1.92
CA ASN A 176 -35.09 16.95 -1.00
C ASN A 176 -33.89 16.11 -0.55
N LEU A 177 -34.01 14.77 -0.50
CA LEU A 177 -32.90 13.93 -0.12
C LEU A 177 -31.84 13.86 -1.22
N ALA A 178 -32.26 13.88 -2.50
CA ALA A 178 -31.33 13.99 -3.62
C ALA A 178 -30.58 15.33 -3.63
N LEU A 179 -31.26 16.43 -3.24
CA LEU A 179 -30.60 17.74 -3.12
C LEU A 179 -29.63 17.82 -1.94
N LEU A 180 -29.87 17.07 -0.88
CA LEU A 180 -29.00 17.04 0.29
C LEU A 180 -27.70 16.26 0.03
N ASP A 181 -27.74 15.30 -0.92
CA ASP A 181 -26.60 14.46 -1.30
C ASP A 181 -25.67 15.14 -2.34
N MET A 182 -26.09 16.24 -2.93
CA MET A 182 -25.31 17.06 -3.87
C MET A 182 -24.39 18.05 -3.15
#